data_96d8b7fd43ae75fc3a98adf7aaf31dee
#
_entry.id   96d8b7fd43ae75fc3a98adf7aaf31dee
#
_cell.length_a   1.000
_cell.length_b   1.000
_cell.length_c   1.000
_cell.angle_alpha   90.00
_cell.angle_beta   90.00
_cell.angle_gamma   90.00
#
_symmetry.space_group_name_H-M   'P 1'
#
loop_
_entity.id
_entity.type
_entity.pdbx_description
1 polymer ?
#
loop_
_entity_poly.entity_id
_entity_poly.type
_entity_poly.pdbx_seq_one_letter_code
_entity_poly.pdbx_strand_id
1 'polypeptide(L)'
;MSEEEVGRVQSFFRKPGVAAMVLTGDLSIGDSIKIQGATTDIEMTVESMQINLEPVESAGAGDDVGIKVPERVRPNDRVTRVDSGGVNAEMVKYVVIAAVVL
;
A
#
# COMPACT_ATOMS: atom_id res chain seq x y z
N MET A 1 2.48 -6.97 -16.68
CA MET A 1 1.53 -6.54 -15.66
C MET A 1 1.23 -7.67 -14.71
N SER A 2 1.38 -7.45 -13.43
CA SER A 2 1.12 -8.50 -12.46
C SER A 2 0.61 -7.90 -11.17
N GLU A 3 -0.15 -8.70 -10.45
CA GLU A 3 -0.64 -8.36 -9.13
C GLU A 3 -0.23 -9.47 -8.20
N GLU A 4 0.30 -9.09 -7.07
CA GLU A 4 0.80 -10.04 -6.11
C GLU A 4 0.28 -9.67 -4.73
N GLU A 5 -0.36 -10.63 -4.07
CA GLU A 5 -0.81 -10.40 -2.71
C GLU A 5 0.42 -10.25 -1.82
N VAL A 6 0.51 -9.12 -1.12
CA VAL A 6 1.67 -8.83 -0.29
C VAL A 6 1.31 -8.71 1.18
N GLY A 7 0.04 -8.82 1.52
CA GLY A 7 -0.33 -8.75 2.92
C GLY A 7 -1.82 -8.74 3.13
N ARG A 8 -2.19 -8.68 4.40
CA ARG A 8 -3.59 -8.57 4.81
C ARG A 8 -3.71 -7.57 5.94
N VAL A 9 -4.81 -6.83 5.92
CA VAL A 9 -5.10 -5.87 6.96
C VAL A 9 -5.49 -6.60 8.24
N GLN A 10 -4.88 -6.21 9.35
CA GLN A 10 -5.25 -6.73 10.66
C GLN A 10 -6.15 -5.77 11.42
N SER A 11 -5.87 -4.48 11.32
CA SER A 11 -6.59 -3.48 12.07
C SER A 11 -6.55 -2.16 11.32
N PHE A 12 -7.50 -1.30 11.65
CA PHE A 12 -7.52 0.04 11.11
C PHE A 12 -7.68 1.02 12.27
N PHE A 13 -6.81 2.00 12.33
CA PHE A 13 -6.85 3.03 13.34
C PHE A 13 -7.32 4.33 12.69
N ARG A 14 -8.51 4.77 13.07
CA ARG A 14 -9.10 5.98 12.48
C ARG A 14 -8.21 7.19 12.61
N LYS A 15 -7.54 7.28 13.73
CA LYS A 15 -6.63 8.38 13.99
C LYS A 15 -5.26 7.80 14.24
N PRO A 16 -4.34 8.06 13.36
CA PRO A 16 -4.34 9.03 12.25
C PRO A 16 -4.75 8.47 10.89
N GLY A 17 -5.41 7.34 10.84
CA GLY A 17 -5.80 6.76 9.55
C GLY A 17 -4.75 5.80 9.04
N VAL A 18 -4.39 4.83 9.85
CA VAL A 18 -3.33 3.88 9.56
C VAL A 18 -3.92 2.48 9.55
N ALA A 19 -3.57 1.72 8.53
CA ALA A 19 -3.92 0.30 8.45
C ALA A 19 -2.72 -0.50 8.95
N ALA A 20 -2.94 -1.34 9.96
CA ALA A 20 -1.93 -2.27 10.41
C ALA A 20 -2.11 -3.56 9.62
N MET A 21 -1.04 -4.06 9.04
CA MET A 21 -1.12 -5.24 8.22
C MET A 21 0.11 -6.10 8.38
N VAL A 22 -0.08 -7.40 8.16
CA VAL A 22 1.02 -8.36 8.13
C VAL A 22 1.36 -8.60 6.68
N LEU A 23 2.62 -8.46 6.35
CA LEU A 23 3.08 -8.67 4.98
C LEU A 23 3.35 -10.14 4.73
N THR A 24 3.03 -10.56 3.52
CA THR A 24 3.38 -11.90 3.03
C THR A 24 4.31 -11.81 1.84
N GLY A 25 4.67 -10.59 1.45
CA GLY A 25 5.61 -10.33 0.38
C GLY A 25 6.27 -8.98 0.59
N ASP A 26 7.15 -8.61 -0.30
CA ASP A 26 7.91 -7.36 -0.17
C ASP A 26 7.05 -6.17 -0.51
N LEU A 27 7.29 -5.07 0.21
CA LEU A 27 6.60 -3.83 -0.03
C LEU A 27 7.54 -2.68 0.27
N SER A 28 7.51 -1.64 -0.55
CA SER A 28 8.38 -0.48 -0.41
C SER A 28 7.59 0.79 -0.63
N ILE A 29 8.09 1.88 -0.05
CA ILE A 29 7.52 3.19 -0.32
C ILE A 29 7.63 3.45 -1.83
N GLY A 30 6.56 3.95 -2.41
CA GLY A 30 6.47 4.17 -3.84
C GLY A 30 5.74 3.08 -4.59
N ASP A 31 5.52 1.94 -3.95
CA ASP A 31 4.77 0.86 -4.59
C ASP A 31 3.29 1.23 -4.65
N SER A 32 2.65 0.79 -5.72
CA SER A 32 1.20 0.92 -5.85
C SER A 32 0.56 -0.33 -5.28
N ILE A 33 -0.45 -0.13 -4.46
CA ILE A 33 -1.16 -1.26 -3.86
C ILE A 33 -2.66 -1.07 -4.01
N LYS A 34 -3.35 -2.19 -3.97
CA LYS A 34 -4.81 -2.23 -3.87
C LYS A 34 -5.18 -2.89 -2.58
N ILE A 35 -6.14 -2.33 -1.88
CA ILE A 35 -6.69 -2.94 -0.68
C ILE A 35 -8.13 -3.28 -0.99
N GLN A 36 -8.45 -4.56 -1.03
CA GLN A 36 -9.75 -5.04 -1.47
C GLN A 36 -10.34 -6.01 -0.47
N GLY A 37 -11.63 -5.86 -0.24
CA GLY A 37 -12.38 -6.74 0.64
C GLY A 37 -13.84 -6.67 0.29
N ALA A 38 -14.69 -7.16 1.19
CA ALA A 38 -16.12 -7.21 0.92
C ALA A 38 -16.70 -5.83 0.66
N THR A 39 -16.21 -4.82 1.39
CA THR A 39 -16.69 -3.45 1.24
C THR A 39 -15.57 -2.46 1.02
N THR A 40 -14.36 -2.94 0.77
CA THR A 40 -13.18 -2.10 0.60
C THR A 40 -12.64 -2.24 -0.80
N ASP A 41 -12.34 -1.12 -1.44
CA ASP A 41 -11.76 -1.15 -2.77
C ASP A 41 -10.98 0.15 -2.94
N ILE A 42 -9.70 0.11 -2.58
CA ILE A 42 -8.84 1.28 -2.58
C ILE A 42 -7.60 0.99 -3.41
N GLU A 43 -7.21 1.94 -4.22
CA GLU A 43 -5.95 1.87 -4.94
C GLU A 43 -5.12 3.07 -4.52
N MET A 44 -3.88 2.83 -4.08
CA MET A 44 -3.07 3.91 -3.55
C MET A 44 -1.59 3.61 -3.73
N THR A 45 -0.79 4.64 -3.56
CA THR A 45 0.66 4.51 -3.52
C THR A 45 1.09 4.57 -2.06
N VAL A 46 2.01 3.70 -1.67
CA VAL A 46 2.54 3.69 -0.32
C VAL A 46 3.42 4.92 -0.14
N GLU A 47 3.00 5.86 0.70
CA GLU A 47 3.74 7.08 0.95
C GLU A 47 4.48 7.03 2.27
N SER A 48 4.00 6.25 3.21
CA SER A 48 4.67 6.11 4.48
C SER A 48 4.42 4.70 5.01
N MET A 49 5.39 4.17 5.72
CA MET A 49 5.33 2.84 6.27
C MET A 49 6.11 2.83 7.56
N GLN A 50 5.58 2.15 8.57
CA GLN A 50 6.22 2.08 9.88
C GLN A 50 6.23 0.65 10.39
N ILE A 51 7.29 0.30 11.10
CA ILE A 51 7.36 -0.94 11.87
C ILE A 51 7.68 -0.54 13.30
N ASN A 52 6.82 -0.95 14.25
CA ASN A 52 6.98 -0.58 15.67
C ASN A 52 7.07 0.94 15.83
N LEU A 53 6.25 1.68 15.08
CA LEU A 53 6.18 3.13 15.14
C LEU A 53 7.42 3.83 14.60
N GLU A 54 8.31 3.10 13.95
CA GLU A 54 9.50 3.68 13.32
C GLU A 54 9.34 3.67 11.82
N PRO A 55 9.62 4.80 11.16
CA PRO A 55 9.49 4.85 9.71
C PRO A 55 10.51 3.94 9.04
N VAL A 56 10.04 3.23 8.01
CA VAL A 56 10.91 2.36 7.21
C VAL A 56 10.60 2.63 5.76
N GLU A 57 11.56 2.32 4.89
CA GLU A 57 11.39 2.49 3.46
C GLU A 57 10.92 1.23 2.78
N SER A 58 11.16 0.09 3.38
CA SER A 58 10.73 -1.18 2.82
C SER A 58 10.55 -2.20 3.93
N ALA A 59 9.79 -3.23 3.63
CA ALA A 59 9.54 -4.32 4.55
C ALA A 59 9.29 -5.58 3.74
N GLY A 60 9.32 -6.72 4.40
CA GLY A 60 9.18 -8.00 3.73
C GLY A 60 8.23 -8.93 4.44
N ALA A 61 8.11 -10.14 3.90
CA ALA A 61 7.19 -11.14 4.43
C ALA A 61 7.44 -11.38 5.91
N GLY A 62 6.37 -11.41 6.68
CA GLY A 62 6.45 -11.61 8.11
C GLY A 62 6.49 -10.33 8.92
N ASP A 63 6.68 -9.18 8.28
CA ASP A 63 6.73 -7.92 9.00
C ASP A 63 5.32 -7.38 9.25
N ASP A 64 5.15 -6.80 10.44
CA ASP A 64 3.93 -6.07 10.79
C ASP A 64 4.18 -4.61 10.50
N VAL A 65 3.41 -4.05 9.57
CA VAL A 65 3.62 -2.66 9.17
C VAL A 65 2.35 -1.85 9.36
N GLY A 66 2.54 -0.54 9.58
CA GLY A 66 1.45 0.42 9.56
C GLY A 66 1.62 1.31 8.36
N ILE A 67 0.56 1.43 7.58
CA ILE A 67 0.58 2.24 6.37
C ILE A 67 -0.58 3.22 6.42
N LYS A 68 -0.28 4.48 6.17
CA LYS A 68 -1.33 5.48 6.14
C LYS A 68 -2.19 5.26 4.91
N VAL A 69 -3.51 5.23 5.13
CA VAL A 69 -4.45 4.97 4.06
C VAL A 69 -5.43 6.12 3.95
N PRO A 70 -5.96 6.39 2.74
CA PRO A 70 -6.87 7.53 2.54
C PRO A 70 -8.29 7.27 3.02
N GLU A 71 -8.66 6.01 3.19
CA GLU A 71 -10.01 5.64 3.56
C GLU A 71 -9.99 4.48 4.52
N ARG A 72 -11.13 4.23 5.12
CA ARG A 72 -11.28 3.14 6.06
C ARG A 72 -11.08 1.80 5.37
N VAL A 73 -10.34 0.91 6.03
CA VAL A 73 -10.18 -0.47 5.61
C VAL A 73 -10.65 -1.38 6.74
N ARG A 74 -10.83 -2.65 6.45
CA ARG A 74 -11.36 -3.60 7.42
C ARG A 74 -10.39 -4.75 7.61
N PRO A 75 -10.43 -5.40 8.78
CA PRO A 75 -9.60 -6.59 8.99
C PRO A 75 -9.88 -7.64 7.92
N ASN A 76 -8.84 -8.35 7.55
CA ASN A 76 -8.85 -9.39 6.52
C ASN A 76 -8.93 -8.87 5.10
N ASP A 77 -8.95 -7.56 4.89
CA ASP A 77 -8.85 -7.04 3.54
C ASP A 77 -7.52 -7.43 2.95
N ARG A 78 -7.55 -7.74 1.66
CA ARG A 78 -6.37 -8.20 0.95
C ARG A 78 -5.58 -7.03 0.41
N VAL A 79 -4.27 -7.05 0.63
CA VAL A 79 -3.37 -6.03 0.11
C VAL A 79 -2.59 -6.65 -1.03
N THR A 80 -2.72 -6.06 -2.21
CA THR A 80 -2.09 -6.56 -3.42
C THR A 80 -1.19 -5.47 -3.98
N ARG A 81 0.05 -5.84 -4.30
CA ARG A 81 0.94 -4.92 -4.98
C ARG A 81 0.66 -4.99 -6.46
N VAL A 82 0.46 -3.83 -7.07
CA VAL A 82 0.18 -3.74 -8.49
C VAL A 82 1.49 -3.41 -9.19
N ASP A 83 1.97 -4.35 -9.98
CA ASP A 83 3.16 -4.12 -10.78
C ASP A 83 2.68 -3.87 -12.21
N SER A 84 2.71 -2.63 -12.62
CA SER A 84 2.22 -2.26 -13.93
C SER A 84 3.25 -2.46 -15.02
N GLY A 85 4.39 -3.06 -14.69
CA GLY A 85 5.42 -3.27 -15.67
C GLY A 85 6.24 -2.00 -15.88
N GLY A 86 7.37 -2.14 -16.51
CA GLY A 86 8.28 -1.03 -16.64
C GLY A 86 7.71 0.14 -17.39
N VAL A 87 7.13 -0.13 -18.54
CA VAL A 87 6.65 0.93 -19.41
C VAL A 87 5.45 1.64 -18.80
N ASN A 88 4.50 0.87 -18.33
CA ASN A 88 3.30 1.47 -17.76
C ASN A 88 3.60 2.21 -16.47
N ALA A 89 4.49 1.66 -15.67
CA ALA A 89 4.88 2.33 -14.45
C ALA A 89 5.52 3.67 -14.75
N GLU A 90 6.30 3.72 -15.79
CA GLU A 90 6.94 4.96 -16.18
C GLU A 90 5.92 6.00 -16.62
N MET A 91 4.94 5.59 -17.39
CA MET A 91 3.90 6.50 -17.81
C MET A 91 3.09 7.01 -16.63
N VAL A 92 2.80 6.13 -15.70
CA VAL A 92 2.07 6.53 -14.51
C VAL A 92 2.87 7.57 -13.72
N LYS A 93 4.17 7.41 -13.64
CA LYS A 93 5.00 8.38 -12.99
C LYS A 93 4.86 9.76 -13.63
N TYR A 94 4.92 9.80 -14.93
CA TYR A 94 4.79 11.08 -15.62
C TYR A 94 3.46 11.74 -15.37
N VAL A 95 2.40 10.96 -15.38
CA VAL A 95 1.08 11.49 -15.12
C VAL A 95 1.02 12.10 -13.73
N VAL A 96 1.54 11.38 -12.75
CA VAL A 96 1.54 11.87 -11.38
C VAL A 96 2.38 13.13 -11.26
N ILE A 97 3.55 13.13 -11.88
CA ILE A 97 4.42 14.30 -11.83
C ILE A 97 3.74 15.50 -12.47
N ALA A 98 3.09 15.30 -13.59
CA ALA A 98 2.39 16.37 -14.26
C ALA A 98 1.30 16.94 -13.36
N ALA A 99 0.59 16.08 -12.68
CA ALA A 99 -0.45 16.53 -11.76
C ALA A 99 0.12 17.34 -10.61
N VAL A 100 1.28 16.94 -10.14
CA VAL A 100 1.94 17.65 -9.04
C VAL A 100 2.45 19.02 -9.50
N VAL A 101 3.00 19.05 -10.70
CA VAL A 101 3.55 20.30 -11.22
C VAL A 101 2.46 21.30 -11.51
N LEU A 102 1.35 20.84 -11.99
CA LEU A 102 0.24 21.74 -12.30
C LEU A 102 -0.47 22.24 -11.05
#